data_5ddb9012ea1f0fc5d912de283af12731
#
_entry.id   5ddb9012ea1f0fc5d912de283af12731
#
_cell.length_a   1.000
_cell.length_b   1.000
_cell.length_c   1.000
_cell.angle_alpha   90.00
_cell.angle_beta   90.00
_cell.angle_gamma   90.00
#
_symmetry.space_group_name_H-M   'P 1'
#
loop_
_entity.id
_entity.type
_entity.pdbx_description
1 polymer ?
#
loop_
_entity_poly.entity_id
_entity_poly.type
_entity_poly.pdbx_seq_one_letter_code
_entity_poly.pdbx_strand_id
1 'polypeptide(L)'
;MNFMYPNKLKSFTLLELLITIAVSSVIIICCVHIFYWTYFVNLNQMKNYSKLEQINYAMSYMENEIADSVETKVNTDGIEIKRYRYNSFLSESSNHTISKVNEIAYKKVKYGDKYEIRRISKDILNSTYYGNNLLIKDIDYFDVENIEDYLVLKISFNGREYSKYVFLKNKKFEYLTGEN
;
A
#
# COMPACT_ATOMS: atom_id res chain seq x y z
N MET A 1 -81.22 -0.92 -12.80
CA MET A 1 -80.71 0.12 -13.72
C MET A 1 -79.55 0.83 -12.96
N ASN A 2 -78.28 0.42 -13.22
CA ASN A 2 -77.10 1.02 -12.56
C ASN A 2 -76.64 2.18 -13.44
N PHE A 3 -76.75 3.37 -12.94
CA PHE A 3 -76.19 4.57 -13.57
C PHE A 3 -74.67 4.59 -13.26
N MET A 4 -73.88 4.26 -14.30
CA MET A 4 -72.44 4.52 -14.31
C MET A 4 -72.23 6.04 -14.38
N TYR A 5 -71.70 6.62 -13.31
CA TYR A 5 -71.21 7.98 -13.36
C TYR A 5 -69.95 8.04 -14.25
N PRO A 6 -69.95 8.88 -15.29
CA PRO A 6 -68.75 9.05 -16.09
C PRO A 6 -67.68 9.71 -15.24
N ASN A 7 -66.56 9.01 -15.06
CA ASN A 7 -65.35 9.59 -14.48
C ASN A 7 -64.96 10.82 -15.31
N LYS A 8 -65.20 12.02 -14.78
CA LYS A 8 -64.67 13.25 -15.37
C LYS A 8 -63.13 13.17 -15.32
N LEU A 9 -62.53 12.82 -16.43
CA LEU A 9 -61.10 12.98 -16.65
C LEU A 9 -60.79 14.49 -16.53
N LYS A 10 -60.21 14.90 -15.44
CA LYS A 10 -59.72 16.27 -15.32
C LYS A 10 -58.63 16.47 -16.36
N SER A 11 -58.88 17.30 -17.35
CA SER A 11 -57.85 17.71 -18.29
C SER A 11 -56.82 18.58 -17.59
N PHE A 12 -55.57 18.24 -17.73
CA PHE A 12 -54.47 19.04 -17.23
C PHE A 12 -54.48 20.42 -17.87
N THR A 13 -54.36 21.45 -17.09
CA THR A 13 -54.23 22.80 -17.61
C THR A 13 -52.80 23.01 -18.16
N LEU A 14 -52.66 23.84 -19.20
CA LEU A 14 -51.34 24.15 -19.78
C LEU A 14 -50.39 24.73 -18.75
N LEU A 15 -50.91 25.43 -17.76
CA LEU A 15 -50.17 26.00 -16.64
C LEU A 15 -49.60 24.91 -15.71
N GLU A 16 -50.38 23.89 -15.35
CA GLU A 16 -49.93 22.77 -14.52
C GLU A 16 -48.79 22.00 -15.21
N LEU A 17 -48.90 21.78 -16.54
CA LEU A 17 -47.85 21.14 -17.29
C LEU A 17 -46.55 21.95 -17.24
N LEU A 18 -46.63 23.29 -17.40
CA LEU A 18 -45.49 24.18 -17.41
C LEU A 18 -44.79 24.21 -16.03
N ILE A 19 -45.55 24.28 -14.96
CA ILE A 19 -45.02 24.23 -13.57
C ILE A 19 -44.37 22.87 -13.32
N THR A 20 -44.98 21.77 -13.74
CA THR A 20 -44.44 20.44 -13.56
C THR A 20 -43.07 20.27 -14.25
N ILE A 21 -42.95 20.75 -15.48
CA ILE A 21 -41.67 20.72 -16.22
C ILE A 21 -40.62 21.58 -15.51
N ALA A 22 -40.97 22.78 -15.06
CA ALA A 22 -40.05 23.66 -14.36
C ALA A 22 -39.54 23.03 -13.07
N VAL A 23 -40.41 22.48 -12.21
CA VAL A 23 -40.03 21.83 -10.96
C VAL A 23 -39.20 20.57 -11.24
N SER A 24 -39.61 19.74 -12.23
CA SER A 24 -38.87 18.54 -12.60
C SER A 24 -37.45 18.87 -13.08
N SER A 25 -37.26 19.94 -13.83
CA SER A 25 -35.94 20.36 -14.31
C SER A 25 -35.01 20.74 -13.17
N VAL A 26 -35.50 21.46 -12.16
CA VAL A 26 -34.74 21.81 -10.96
C VAL A 26 -34.31 20.56 -10.19
N ILE A 27 -35.24 19.62 -10.00
CA ILE A 27 -34.93 18.35 -9.30
C ILE A 27 -33.85 17.58 -10.04
N ILE A 28 -33.94 17.47 -11.36
CA ILE A 28 -32.94 16.76 -12.18
C ILE A 28 -31.57 17.41 -12.05
N ILE A 29 -31.50 18.75 -12.11
CA ILE A 29 -30.22 19.47 -11.95
C ILE A 29 -29.60 19.19 -10.55
N CYS A 30 -30.40 19.22 -9.49
CA CYS A 30 -29.95 18.91 -8.14
C CYS A 30 -29.43 17.46 -8.04
N CYS A 31 -30.16 16.50 -8.59
CA CYS A 31 -29.73 15.10 -8.61
C CYS A 31 -28.41 14.92 -9.35
N VAL A 32 -28.25 15.50 -10.54
CA VAL A 32 -27.00 15.43 -11.31
C VAL A 32 -25.83 16.02 -10.52
N HIS A 33 -26.04 17.12 -9.80
CA HIS A 33 -25.01 17.76 -8.99
C HIS A 33 -24.57 16.87 -7.82
N ILE A 34 -25.52 16.25 -7.13
CA ILE A 34 -25.26 15.30 -6.04
C ILE A 34 -24.48 14.07 -6.55
N PHE A 35 -24.91 13.50 -7.68
CA PHE A 35 -24.23 12.35 -8.29
C PHE A 35 -22.80 12.70 -8.70
N TYR A 36 -22.57 13.85 -9.32
CA TYR A 36 -21.24 14.28 -9.72
C TYR A 36 -20.31 14.44 -8.51
N TRP A 37 -20.78 15.09 -7.44
CA TRP A 37 -19.98 15.27 -6.24
C TRP A 37 -19.69 13.95 -5.55
N THR A 38 -20.69 13.09 -5.37
CA THR A 38 -20.54 11.77 -4.76
C THR A 38 -19.53 10.92 -5.56
N TYR A 39 -19.61 10.95 -6.88
CA TYR A 39 -18.67 10.25 -7.75
C TYR A 39 -17.23 10.74 -7.57
N PHE A 40 -17.03 12.06 -7.54
CA PHE A 40 -15.72 12.66 -7.37
C PHE A 40 -15.10 12.34 -6.00
N VAL A 41 -15.88 12.41 -4.93
CA VAL A 41 -15.44 12.06 -3.56
C VAL A 41 -15.07 10.59 -3.49
N ASN A 42 -15.89 9.70 -4.06
CA ASN A 42 -15.61 8.26 -4.06
C ASN A 42 -14.31 7.93 -4.82
N LEU A 43 -14.05 8.55 -5.97
CA LEU A 43 -12.81 8.34 -6.71
C LEU A 43 -11.56 8.69 -5.90
N ASN A 44 -11.60 9.80 -5.17
CA ASN A 44 -10.48 10.21 -4.31
C ASN A 44 -10.30 9.26 -3.12
N GLN A 45 -11.38 8.80 -2.52
CA GLN A 45 -11.34 7.81 -1.46
C GLN A 45 -10.76 6.48 -1.97
N MET A 46 -11.20 5.98 -3.11
CA MET A 46 -10.68 4.74 -3.70
C MET A 46 -9.16 4.80 -3.94
N LYS A 47 -8.64 5.93 -4.43
CA LYS A 47 -7.19 6.11 -4.60
C LYS A 47 -6.44 6.03 -3.26
N ASN A 48 -6.98 6.65 -2.22
CA ASN A 48 -6.37 6.63 -0.89
C ASN A 48 -6.44 5.24 -0.26
N TYR A 49 -7.56 4.51 -0.40
CA TYR A 49 -7.69 3.13 0.08
C TYR A 49 -6.71 2.19 -0.62
N SER A 50 -6.61 2.27 -1.94
CA SER A 50 -5.65 1.47 -2.71
C SER A 50 -4.21 1.73 -2.27
N LYS A 51 -3.88 2.99 -1.94
CA LYS A 51 -2.54 3.35 -1.46
C LYS A 51 -2.27 2.81 -0.05
N LEU A 52 -3.25 2.91 0.84
CA LEU A 52 -3.15 2.34 2.20
C LEU A 52 -2.94 0.82 2.16
N GLU A 53 -3.65 0.13 1.27
CA GLU A 53 -3.49 -1.30 1.06
C GLU A 53 -2.08 -1.64 0.56
N GLN A 54 -1.53 -0.87 -0.38
CA GLN A 54 -0.15 -1.00 -0.84
C GLN A 54 0.87 -0.78 0.29
N ILE A 55 0.66 0.21 1.18
CA ILE A 55 1.51 0.47 2.34
C ILE A 55 1.48 -0.72 3.29
N ASN A 56 0.29 -1.22 3.63
CA ASN A 56 0.12 -2.36 4.52
C ASN A 56 0.76 -3.63 3.94
N TYR A 57 0.60 -3.87 2.65
CA TYR A 57 1.24 -4.98 1.96
C TYR A 57 2.77 -4.85 2.01
N ALA A 58 3.31 -3.68 1.66
CA ALA A 58 4.75 -3.43 1.68
C ALA A 58 5.35 -3.63 3.07
N MET A 59 4.70 -3.10 4.11
CA MET A 59 5.14 -3.27 5.50
C MET A 59 5.08 -4.73 5.95
N SER A 60 4.00 -5.45 5.62
CA SER A 60 3.87 -6.87 5.99
C SER A 60 4.87 -7.74 5.25
N TYR A 61 5.17 -7.40 4.00
CA TYR A 61 6.18 -8.08 3.22
C TYR A 61 7.59 -7.89 3.83
N MET A 62 7.94 -6.64 4.17
CA MET A 62 9.20 -6.33 4.85
C MET A 62 9.29 -7.01 6.21
N GLU A 63 8.22 -6.94 7.03
CA GLU A 63 8.16 -7.60 8.34
C GLU A 63 8.50 -9.08 8.25
N ASN A 64 7.86 -9.81 7.33
CA ASN A 64 8.10 -11.25 7.17
C ASN A 64 9.54 -11.57 6.79
N GLU A 65 10.15 -10.78 5.91
CA GLU A 65 11.54 -11.01 5.52
C GLU A 65 12.53 -10.61 6.61
N ILE A 66 12.26 -9.53 7.33
CA ILE A 66 13.11 -9.03 8.44
C ILE A 66 13.02 -9.98 9.65
N ALA A 67 11.83 -10.44 10.01
CA ALA A 67 11.63 -11.36 11.14
C ALA A 67 12.37 -12.69 10.98
N ASP A 68 12.51 -13.14 9.73
CA ASP A 68 13.24 -14.38 9.37
C ASP A 68 14.73 -14.13 9.05
N SER A 69 15.23 -12.91 9.23
CA SER A 69 16.63 -12.57 8.96
C SER A 69 17.55 -13.05 10.09
N VAL A 70 18.80 -13.34 9.72
CA VAL A 70 19.85 -13.74 10.66
C VAL A 70 20.67 -12.52 11.11
N GLU A 71 20.83 -11.57 10.20
CA GLU A 71 21.59 -10.35 10.43
C GLU A 71 20.81 -9.17 9.83
N THR A 72 20.79 -8.07 10.53
CA THR A 72 20.05 -6.86 10.14
C THR A 72 20.92 -5.64 10.36
N LYS A 73 21.06 -4.81 9.32
CA LYS A 73 21.79 -3.54 9.36
C LYS A 73 20.86 -2.41 8.96
N VAL A 74 20.70 -1.43 9.83
CA VAL A 74 19.91 -0.23 9.55
C VAL A 74 20.84 0.87 9.05
N ASN A 75 20.52 1.44 7.88
CA ASN A 75 21.26 2.52 7.24
C ASN A 75 20.34 3.74 7.07
N THR A 76 20.92 4.90 6.81
CA THR A 76 20.18 6.15 6.53
C THR A 76 19.22 6.04 5.35
N ASP A 77 19.51 5.16 4.40
CA ASP A 77 18.71 4.95 3.18
C ASP A 77 17.71 3.78 3.29
N GLY A 78 17.70 3.07 4.44
CA GLY A 78 16.81 1.94 4.66
C GLY A 78 17.42 0.83 5.50
N ILE A 79 17.17 -0.42 5.13
CA ILE A 79 17.58 -1.59 5.90
C ILE A 79 18.17 -2.67 4.99
N GLU A 80 19.23 -3.30 5.44
CA GLU A 80 19.87 -4.45 4.81
C GLU A 80 19.73 -5.66 5.73
N ILE A 81 19.33 -6.79 5.18
CA ILE A 81 19.15 -8.04 5.92
C ILE A 81 19.87 -9.19 5.23
N LYS A 82 20.40 -10.13 6.01
CA LYS A 82 20.91 -11.40 5.52
C LYS A 82 19.97 -12.52 5.91
N ARG A 83 19.65 -13.36 4.97
CA ARG A 83 18.71 -14.47 5.14
C ARG A 83 19.28 -15.77 4.61
N TYR A 84 19.15 -16.85 5.36
CA TYR A 84 19.46 -18.18 4.86
C TYR A 84 18.28 -18.73 4.06
N ARG A 85 18.54 -19.17 2.83
CA ARG A 85 17.56 -19.88 2.04
C ARG A 85 17.92 -21.34 2.00
N TYR A 86 17.12 -22.17 2.66
CA TYR A 86 17.25 -23.63 2.54
C TYR A 86 16.67 -24.06 1.19
N ASN A 87 17.51 -24.62 0.32
CA ASN A 87 17.02 -25.28 -0.89
C ASN A 87 16.54 -26.67 -0.50
N SER A 88 15.25 -26.83 -0.28
CA SER A 88 14.60 -28.12 -0.02
C SER A 88 14.63 -29.09 -1.21
N PHE A 89 15.20 -28.70 -2.35
CA PHE A 89 15.20 -29.49 -3.58
C PHE A 89 16.47 -30.31 -3.84
N LEU A 90 17.46 -30.28 -2.95
CA LEU A 90 18.65 -31.09 -3.12
C LEU A 90 18.59 -32.32 -2.21
N SER A 91 17.96 -33.35 -2.78
CA SER A 91 18.21 -34.80 -2.68
C SER A 91 18.55 -35.39 -1.31
N GLU A 92 17.83 -36.45 -1.02
CA GLU A 92 18.01 -37.43 0.04
C GLU A 92 19.39 -38.12 0.06
N SER A 93 20.38 -37.73 -0.73
CA SER A 93 21.63 -38.47 -0.88
C SER A 93 22.93 -37.74 -0.51
N SER A 94 22.89 -36.48 -0.05
CA SER A 94 24.12 -35.85 0.43
C SER A 94 23.86 -34.99 1.68
N ASN A 95 24.59 -35.29 2.76
CA ASN A 95 24.57 -34.66 4.07
C ASN A 95 25.12 -33.19 4.06
N HIS A 96 25.10 -32.50 2.94
CA HIS A 96 25.53 -31.12 2.82
C HIS A 96 24.38 -30.22 2.36
N THR A 97 23.64 -29.69 3.33
CA THR A 97 22.69 -28.62 3.11
C THR A 97 23.48 -27.35 2.80
N ILE A 98 23.62 -27.02 1.52
CA ILE A 98 24.20 -25.73 1.10
C ILE A 98 23.13 -24.67 1.35
N SER A 99 23.24 -23.97 2.47
CA SER A 99 22.43 -22.81 2.75
C SER A 99 22.91 -21.64 1.87
N LYS A 100 22.10 -21.21 0.90
CA LYS A 100 22.36 -19.96 0.18
C LYS A 100 22.07 -18.79 1.09
N VAL A 101 23.04 -17.91 1.26
CA VAL A 101 22.87 -16.66 1.99
C VAL A 101 22.50 -15.58 0.97
N ASN A 102 21.31 -15.02 1.10
CA ASN A 102 20.85 -13.90 0.29
C ASN A 102 20.94 -12.62 1.11
N GLU A 103 21.51 -11.59 0.52
CA GLU A 103 21.46 -10.23 1.03
C GLU A 103 20.29 -9.50 0.38
N ILE A 104 19.43 -8.92 1.19
CA ILE A 104 18.25 -8.18 0.75
C ILE A 104 18.35 -6.79 1.35
N ALA A 105 18.23 -5.77 0.50
CA ALA A 105 18.19 -4.39 0.93
C ALA A 105 16.86 -3.75 0.56
N TYR A 106 16.24 -3.06 1.50
CA TYR A 106 15.12 -2.17 1.26
C TYR A 106 15.63 -0.75 1.28
N LYS A 107 15.69 -0.12 0.12
CA LYS A 107 16.28 1.21 -0.05
C LYS A 107 15.23 2.24 -0.41
N LYS A 108 15.33 3.38 0.25
CA LYS A 108 14.60 4.60 -0.10
C LYS A 108 15.30 5.27 -1.28
N VAL A 109 14.59 5.43 -2.38
CA VAL A 109 15.08 6.11 -3.59
C VAL A 109 14.22 7.33 -3.84
N LYS A 110 14.83 8.50 -4.03
CA LYS A 110 14.11 9.73 -4.34
C LYS A 110 13.69 9.75 -5.79
N TYR A 111 12.42 10.03 -6.03
CA TYR A 111 11.82 10.17 -7.36
C TYR A 111 10.97 11.45 -7.42
N GLY A 112 11.51 12.51 -7.99
CA GLY A 112 10.89 13.84 -7.94
C GLY A 112 10.82 14.37 -6.51
N ASP A 113 9.62 14.76 -6.07
CA ASP A 113 9.34 15.27 -4.72
C ASP A 113 8.92 14.16 -3.73
N LYS A 114 8.84 12.93 -4.21
CA LYS A 114 8.41 11.77 -3.44
C LYS A 114 9.52 10.72 -3.37
N TYR A 115 9.26 9.66 -2.61
CA TYR A 115 10.15 8.53 -2.50
C TYR A 115 9.48 7.24 -2.96
N GLU A 116 10.31 6.28 -3.33
CA GLU A 116 9.93 4.90 -3.57
C GLU A 116 10.79 3.96 -2.72
N ILE A 117 10.23 2.84 -2.30
CA ILE A 117 10.96 1.78 -1.63
C ILE A 117 11.23 0.69 -2.66
N ARG A 118 12.51 0.36 -2.81
CA ARG A 118 12.97 -0.72 -3.69
C ARG A 118 13.55 -1.85 -2.87
N ARG A 119 13.15 -3.06 -3.21
CA ARG A 119 13.75 -4.28 -2.70
C ARG A 119 14.83 -4.76 -3.66
N ILE A 120 16.06 -4.78 -3.19
CA ILE A 120 17.23 -5.22 -3.94
C ILE A 120 17.67 -6.54 -3.32
N SER A 121 17.81 -7.59 -4.11
CA SER A 121 18.33 -8.88 -3.63
C SER A 121 19.61 -9.27 -4.35
N LYS A 122 20.58 -9.78 -3.59
CA LYS A 122 21.90 -10.18 -4.06
C LYS A 122 22.27 -11.54 -3.50
N ASP A 123 22.84 -12.41 -4.32
CA ASP A 123 23.48 -13.64 -3.84
C ASP A 123 24.89 -13.31 -3.36
N ILE A 124 25.16 -13.56 -2.09
CA ILE A 124 26.47 -13.25 -1.50
C ILE A 124 27.56 -14.13 -2.13
N LEU A 125 27.26 -15.38 -2.48
CA LEU A 125 28.25 -16.31 -3.01
C LEU A 125 28.70 -15.96 -4.45
N ASN A 126 27.78 -15.48 -5.27
CA ASN A 126 28.05 -15.20 -6.69
C ASN A 126 28.15 -13.71 -7.02
N SER A 127 27.94 -12.83 -6.05
CA SER A 127 27.86 -11.36 -6.23
C SER A 127 26.87 -10.93 -7.31
N THR A 128 25.91 -11.80 -7.65
CA THR A 128 24.93 -11.58 -8.71
C THR A 128 23.68 -10.91 -8.14
N TYR A 129 23.22 -9.84 -8.79
CA TYR A 129 21.94 -9.21 -8.45
C TYR A 129 20.80 -10.03 -9.02
N TYR A 130 19.87 -10.49 -8.15
CA TYR A 130 18.68 -11.25 -8.56
C TYR A 130 17.46 -10.39 -8.85
N GLY A 131 17.43 -9.17 -8.35
CA GLY A 131 16.27 -8.32 -8.56
C GLY A 131 16.39 -6.93 -7.92
N ASN A 132 15.75 -6.00 -8.59
CA ASN A 132 15.52 -4.64 -8.12
C ASN A 132 14.03 -4.34 -8.30
N ASN A 133 13.23 -4.78 -7.35
CA ASN A 133 11.79 -4.73 -7.42
C ASN A 133 11.25 -3.49 -6.71
N LEU A 134 10.38 -2.76 -7.38
CA LEU A 134 9.62 -1.68 -6.77
C LEU A 134 8.61 -2.29 -5.79
N LEU A 135 8.69 -1.91 -4.52
CA LEU A 135 7.76 -2.37 -3.49
C LEU A 135 6.59 -1.40 -3.33
N ILE A 136 6.90 -0.11 -3.21
CA ILE A 136 5.93 0.96 -3.16
C ILE A 136 6.54 2.26 -3.71
N LYS A 137 5.73 3.10 -4.36
CA LYS A 137 6.12 4.41 -4.89
C LYS A 137 5.25 5.53 -4.30
N ASP A 138 5.57 6.77 -4.61
CA ASP A 138 4.80 7.97 -4.26
C ASP A 138 4.50 8.08 -2.76
N ILE A 139 5.51 7.84 -1.92
CA ILE A 139 5.45 8.06 -0.47
C ILE A 139 6.20 9.36 -0.11
N ASP A 140 5.84 9.97 1.01
CA ASP A 140 6.50 11.19 1.49
C ASP A 140 7.83 10.89 2.15
N TYR A 141 7.89 9.77 2.88
CA TYR A 141 9.05 9.37 3.65
C TYR A 141 9.05 7.87 3.97
N PHE A 142 10.25 7.31 4.11
CA PHE A 142 10.49 5.96 4.64
C PHE A 142 11.66 6.01 5.60
N ASP A 143 11.48 5.41 6.75
CA ASP A 143 12.52 5.27 7.78
C ASP A 143 12.42 3.95 8.50
N VAL A 144 13.54 3.53 9.08
CA VAL A 144 13.65 2.34 9.91
C VAL A 144 14.39 2.72 11.19
N GLU A 145 13.72 2.62 12.31
CA GLU A 145 14.31 2.86 13.61
C GLU A 145 14.56 1.53 14.34
N ASN A 146 15.67 1.45 15.01
CA ASN A 146 15.98 0.33 15.89
C ASN A 146 15.70 0.73 17.34
N ILE A 147 14.83 0.00 18.01
CA ILE A 147 14.48 0.23 19.41
C ILE A 147 14.66 -1.08 20.17
N GLU A 148 15.80 -1.21 20.85
CA GLU A 148 16.15 -2.37 21.69
C GLU A 148 15.97 -3.74 20.99
N ASP A 149 14.80 -4.37 21.17
CA ASP A 149 14.52 -5.73 20.69
C ASP A 149 13.68 -5.79 19.41
N TYR A 150 13.29 -4.63 18.86
CA TYR A 150 12.44 -4.57 17.66
C TYR A 150 12.82 -3.40 16.75
N LEU A 151 12.48 -3.55 15.51
CA LEU A 151 12.56 -2.49 14.50
C LEU A 151 11.22 -1.84 14.32
N VAL A 152 11.22 -0.53 14.08
CA VAL A 152 10.02 0.21 13.69
C VAL A 152 10.18 0.65 12.24
N LEU A 153 9.34 0.08 11.37
CA LEU A 153 9.23 0.54 9.98
C LEU A 153 8.24 1.70 9.94
N LYS A 154 8.63 2.83 9.36
CA LYS A 154 7.82 4.03 9.24
C LYS A 154 7.67 4.42 7.78
N ILE A 155 6.44 4.56 7.31
CA ILE A 155 6.10 5.08 5.97
C ILE A 155 5.13 6.24 6.15
N SER A 156 5.45 7.39 5.54
CA SER A 156 4.55 8.54 5.51
C SER A 156 3.93 8.70 4.13
N PHE A 157 2.62 8.99 4.11
CA PHE A 157 1.87 9.27 2.90
C PHE A 157 0.77 10.31 3.17
N ASN A 158 0.74 11.39 2.38
CA ASN A 158 -0.19 12.52 2.52
C ASN A 158 -0.21 13.10 3.95
N GLY A 159 0.97 13.27 4.56
CA GLY A 159 1.13 13.81 5.91
C GLY A 159 0.67 12.88 7.03
N ARG A 160 0.34 11.61 6.76
CA ARG A 160 0.03 10.59 7.76
C ARG A 160 1.16 9.59 7.84
N GLU A 161 1.57 9.26 9.06
CA GLU A 161 2.58 8.25 9.32
C GLU A 161 1.92 6.91 9.65
N TYR A 162 2.45 5.86 9.06
CA TYR A 162 2.10 4.47 9.29
C TYR A 162 3.34 3.78 9.83
N SER A 163 3.20 3.13 10.97
CA SER A 163 4.31 2.43 11.62
C SER A 163 3.98 0.97 11.86
N LYS A 164 5.01 0.12 11.79
CA LYS A 164 4.91 -1.30 12.06
C LYS A 164 6.11 -1.78 12.85
N TYR A 165 5.83 -2.53 13.92
CA TYR A 165 6.85 -3.10 14.81
C TYR A 165 7.22 -4.49 14.33
N VAL A 166 8.50 -4.75 14.17
CA VAL A 166 9.06 -6.03 13.71
C VAL A 166 9.95 -6.61 14.79
N PHE A 167 9.57 -7.74 15.36
CA PHE A 167 10.38 -8.46 16.34
C PHE A 167 11.41 -9.33 15.62
N LEU A 168 12.66 -9.24 16.06
CA LEU A 168 13.75 -10.02 15.52
C LEU A 168 13.91 -11.31 16.29
N LYS A 169 13.71 -12.42 15.61
CA LYS A 169 13.87 -13.77 16.20
C LYS A 169 15.32 -14.10 16.55
N ASN A 170 16.28 -13.53 15.80
CA ASN A 170 17.71 -13.80 15.95
C ASN A 170 18.46 -12.49 16.21
N LYS A 171 18.98 -12.33 17.42
CA LYS A 171 19.71 -11.13 17.87
C LYS A 171 21.17 -11.16 17.41
N LYS A 172 21.49 -10.61 16.25
CA LYS A 172 22.82 -10.10 15.94
C LYS A 172 22.65 -8.71 15.33
N PHE A 173 22.80 -7.68 16.17
CA PHE A 173 22.85 -6.29 15.74
C PHE A 173 24.31 -5.88 15.55
N GLU A 174 24.69 -5.46 14.38
CA GLU A 174 25.89 -4.67 14.14
C GLU A 174 25.45 -3.23 13.86
N TYR A 175 25.78 -2.34 14.77
CA TYR A 175 25.65 -0.89 14.53
C TYR A 175 26.85 -0.45 13.70
N LEU A 176 26.63 0.01 12.50
CA LEU A 176 27.57 0.86 11.81
C LEU A 176 27.34 2.29 12.33
N THR A 177 27.95 2.62 13.46
CA THR A 177 28.18 4.01 13.81
C THR A 177 29.10 4.60 12.75
N GLY A 178 28.54 5.45 11.89
CA GLY A 178 29.33 6.25 10.96
C GLY A 178 30.11 7.29 11.76
N GLU A 179 31.26 6.90 12.27
CA GLU A 179 32.34 7.81 12.61
C GLU A 179 33.39 7.66 11.51
N ASN A 180 33.40 8.63 10.60
CA ASN A 180 34.60 9.26 10.02
C ASN A 180 34.18 10.51 9.26
#